data_2b9c8d854f05fbfa93d9ed1bbdbd5919
#
_entry.id   2b9c8d854f05fbfa93d9ed1bbdbd5919
#
_cell.length_a   1.000
_cell.length_b   1.000
_cell.length_c   1.000
_cell.angle_alpha   90.00
_cell.angle_beta   90.00
_cell.angle_gamma   90.00
#
_symmetry.space_group_name_H-M   'P 1'
#
loop_
_entity.id
_entity.type
_entity.pdbx_description
1 polymer ?
#
loop_
_entity_poly.entity_id
_entity_poly.type
_entity_poly.pdbx_seq_one_letter_code
_entity_poly.pdbx_strand_id
1 'polypeptide(L)'
;MYRLIKLIEFVGKVSQFGFRVVLDFFHPPFEAGQIGRQIAEIGARSLPLVLASGFALGTVMTFHTRSTMVMFGAGAMIPTVQAIAFFIEIGPLVAALLLAGRVGSGIGAVLANMRATEQIDGIESLSIDSFKFLVVPRVVACVIALPILTVFMDFSGLLGGFLSEYAASRISPQLYLVRAFAEMAWSNFIPPTLKTAVFGFIIGTVSAFFGYTTNKGAKGVGEAATNSVVVSSLLIILADVVLIKLIFFVFPENAL
;
A
#
# COMPACT_ATOMS: atom_id res chain seq x y z
N MET A 1 -16.68 -11.90 26.21
CA MET A 1 -16.20 -13.22 25.78
C MET A 1 -16.62 -13.56 24.33
N TYR A 2 -17.91 -13.56 23.98
CA TYR A 2 -18.40 -13.92 22.63
C TYR A 2 -17.80 -13.06 21.48
N ARG A 3 -17.67 -11.74 21.63
CA ARG A 3 -17.04 -10.85 20.62
C ARG A 3 -15.57 -11.13 20.41
N LEU A 4 -14.85 -11.48 21.49
CA LEU A 4 -13.43 -11.80 21.42
C LEU A 4 -13.19 -13.12 20.65
N ILE A 5 -14.02 -14.13 20.90
CA ILE A 5 -13.96 -15.42 20.19
C ILE A 5 -14.21 -15.22 18.69
N LYS A 6 -15.19 -14.42 18.30
CA LYS A 6 -15.45 -14.09 16.88
C LYS A 6 -14.29 -13.34 16.24
N LEU A 7 -13.62 -12.45 16.97
CA LEU A 7 -12.45 -11.73 16.46
C LEU A 7 -11.28 -12.71 16.21
N ILE A 8 -11.00 -13.59 17.16
CA ILE A 8 -9.96 -14.61 17.04
C ILE A 8 -10.27 -15.56 15.86
N GLU A 9 -11.52 -16.00 15.74
CA GLU A 9 -11.97 -16.83 14.61
C GLU A 9 -11.78 -16.12 13.26
N PHE A 10 -12.12 -14.84 13.18
CA PHE A 10 -11.95 -14.03 11.99
C PHE A 10 -10.46 -13.89 11.61
N VAL A 11 -9.61 -13.52 12.58
CA VAL A 11 -8.17 -13.43 12.38
C VAL A 11 -7.59 -14.76 11.94
N GLY A 12 -8.01 -15.87 12.56
CA GLY A 12 -7.60 -17.23 12.18
C GLY A 12 -7.96 -17.57 10.72
N LYS A 13 -9.20 -17.26 10.29
CA LYS A 13 -9.67 -17.50 8.92
C LYS A 13 -8.89 -16.67 7.89
N VAL A 14 -8.65 -15.38 8.15
CA VAL A 14 -7.87 -14.51 7.27
C VAL A 14 -6.41 -14.98 7.19
N SER A 15 -5.81 -15.36 8.32
CA SER A 15 -4.43 -15.87 8.37
C SER A 15 -4.30 -17.19 7.60
N GLN A 16 -5.25 -18.11 7.78
CA GLN A 16 -5.27 -19.37 7.03
C GLN A 16 -5.45 -19.14 5.51
N PHE A 17 -6.30 -18.19 5.14
CA PHE A 17 -6.50 -17.80 3.75
C PHE A 17 -5.21 -17.23 3.14
N GLY A 18 -4.53 -16.31 3.86
CA GLY A 18 -3.25 -15.75 3.43
C GLY A 18 -2.14 -16.78 3.33
N PHE A 19 -2.09 -17.73 4.28
CA PHE A 19 -1.13 -18.84 4.24
C PHE A 19 -1.35 -19.74 3.01
N ARG A 20 -2.60 -20.03 2.67
CA ARG A 20 -2.93 -20.75 1.43
C ARG A 20 -2.45 -20.00 0.20
N VAL A 21 -2.62 -18.68 0.13
CA VAL A 21 -2.10 -17.87 -0.98
C VAL A 21 -0.58 -18.06 -1.14
N VAL A 22 0.17 -18.03 -0.03
CA VAL A 22 1.63 -18.21 -0.06
C VAL A 22 1.99 -19.62 -0.54
N LEU A 23 1.32 -20.65 -0.05
CA LEU A 23 1.56 -22.03 -0.49
C LEU A 23 1.26 -22.21 -1.98
N ASP A 24 0.10 -21.75 -2.43
CA ASP A 24 -0.35 -21.93 -3.82
C ASP A 24 0.49 -21.11 -4.81
N PHE A 25 1.14 -20.03 -4.35
CA PHE A 25 2.08 -19.26 -5.17
C PHE A 25 3.31 -20.09 -5.58
N PHE A 26 3.79 -20.98 -4.72
CA PHE A 26 4.99 -21.82 -5.03
C PHE A 26 4.66 -23.11 -5.77
N HIS A 27 3.38 -23.45 -5.97
CA HIS A 27 2.99 -24.69 -6.66
C HIS A 27 2.56 -24.40 -8.11
N PRO A 28 3.01 -25.18 -9.12
CA PRO A 28 2.54 -25.03 -10.49
C PRO A 28 1.06 -25.46 -10.64
N PRO A 29 0.33 -24.96 -11.66
CA PRO A 29 0.73 -24.05 -12.74
C PRO A 29 0.84 -22.60 -12.28
N PHE A 30 1.81 -21.85 -12.87
CA PHE A 30 2.00 -20.43 -12.57
C PHE A 30 1.22 -19.58 -13.57
N GLU A 31 0.33 -18.76 -13.07
CA GLU A 31 -0.48 -17.81 -13.87
C GLU A 31 0.27 -16.49 -14.14
N ALA A 32 1.53 -16.58 -14.61
CA ALA A 32 2.40 -15.43 -14.80
C ALA A 32 1.78 -14.34 -15.72
N GLY A 33 1.05 -14.77 -16.76
CA GLY A 33 0.34 -13.84 -17.65
C GLY A 33 -0.76 -13.05 -16.94
N GLN A 34 -1.49 -13.68 -16.03
CA GLN A 34 -2.51 -13.02 -15.20
C GLN A 34 -1.88 -12.08 -14.18
N ILE A 35 -0.79 -12.50 -13.52
CA ILE A 35 -0.05 -11.64 -12.58
C ILE A 35 0.41 -10.38 -13.28
N GLY A 36 1.06 -10.50 -14.45
CA GLY A 36 1.53 -9.35 -15.23
C GLY A 36 0.40 -8.40 -15.62
N ARG A 37 -0.74 -8.94 -16.07
CA ARG A 37 -1.93 -8.16 -16.41
C ARG A 37 -2.49 -7.40 -15.20
N GLN A 38 -2.59 -8.06 -14.04
CA GLN A 38 -3.05 -7.45 -12.80
C GLN A 38 -2.09 -6.35 -12.31
N ILE A 39 -0.77 -6.58 -12.37
CA ILE A 39 0.24 -5.55 -12.03
C ILE A 39 0.06 -4.32 -12.93
N ALA A 40 -0.06 -4.51 -14.23
CA ALA A 40 -0.25 -3.42 -15.17
C ALA A 40 -1.56 -2.65 -14.92
N GLU A 41 -2.65 -3.36 -14.65
CA GLU A 41 -3.95 -2.75 -14.36
C GLU A 41 -3.94 -1.97 -13.04
N ILE A 42 -3.42 -2.55 -11.97
CA ILE A 42 -3.27 -1.90 -10.65
C ILE A 42 -2.37 -0.68 -10.79
N GLY A 43 -1.21 -0.85 -11.42
CA GLY A 43 -0.22 0.22 -11.60
C GLY A 43 -0.77 1.39 -12.41
N ALA A 44 -1.15 1.13 -13.67
CA ALA A 44 -1.59 2.18 -14.59
C ALA A 44 -2.81 2.97 -14.08
N ARG A 45 -3.78 2.26 -13.50
CA ARG A 45 -4.99 2.92 -13.01
C ARG A 45 -4.80 3.62 -11.66
N SER A 46 -3.80 3.25 -10.83
CA SER A 46 -3.53 3.90 -9.54
C SER A 46 -2.52 5.04 -9.66
N LEU A 47 -1.68 5.01 -10.67
CA LEU A 47 -0.59 5.98 -10.84
C LEU A 47 -1.05 7.45 -10.80
N PRO A 48 -2.10 7.88 -11.52
CA PRO A 48 -2.53 9.28 -11.45
C PRO A 48 -2.99 9.71 -10.05
N LEU A 49 -3.67 8.82 -9.34
CA LEU A 49 -4.13 9.07 -7.96
C LEU A 49 -2.93 9.22 -7.01
N VAL A 50 -1.96 8.32 -7.13
CA VAL A 50 -0.75 8.31 -6.29
C VAL A 50 0.10 9.54 -6.56
N LEU A 51 0.32 9.92 -7.82
CA LEU A 51 1.08 11.12 -8.19
C LEU A 51 0.40 12.40 -7.68
N ALA A 52 -0.90 12.54 -7.90
CA ALA A 52 -1.64 13.72 -7.44
C ALA A 52 -1.64 13.85 -5.91
N SER A 53 -1.84 12.74 -5.21
CA SER A 53 -1.85 12.72 -3.74
C SER A 53 -0.46 12.97 -3.16
N GLY A 54 0.59 12.36 -3.72
CA GLY A 54 1.98 12.59 -3.31
C GLY A 54 2.36 14.06 -3.47
N PHE A 55 2.08 14.63 -4.64
CA PHE A 55 2.33 16.05 -4.90
C PHE A 55 1.60 16.98 -3.91
N ALA A 56 0.33 16.76 -3.68
CA ALA A 56 -0.46 17.56 -2.76
C ALA A 56 0.06 17.46 -1.32
N LEU A 57 0.34 16.23 -0.85
CA LEU A 57 0.89 16.00 0.49
C LEU A 57 2.27 16.61 0.66
N GLY A 58 3.18 16.47 -0.31
CA GLY A 58 4.49 17.11 -0.28
C GLY A 58 4.40 18.63 -0.19
N THR A 59 3.49 19.23 -0.95
CA THR A 59 3.19 20.67 -0.89
C THR A 59 2.72 21.10 0.50
N VAL A 60 1.69 20.45 1.04
CA VAL A 60 1.12 20.77 2.35
C VAL A 60 2.14 20.58 3.47
N MET A 61 2.89 19.49 3.41
CA MET A 61 3.90 19.18 4.41
C MET A 61 5.02 20.24 4.42
N THR A 62 5.43 20.71 3.25
CA THR A 62 6.43 21.80 3.16
C THR A 62 5.93 23.07 3.84
N PHE A 63 4.68 23.47 3.65
CA PHE A 63 4.12 24.65 4.33
C PHE A 63 4.16 24.49 5.85
N HIS A 64 3.79 23.33 6.37
CA HIS A 64 3.84 23.09 7.82
C HIS A 64 5.26 23.05 8.35
N THR A 65 6.15 22.31 7.71
CA THR A 65 7.56 22.20 8.12
C THR A 65 8.25 23.56 8.06
N ARG A 66 8.01 24.34 7.00
CA ARG A 66 8.58 25.67 6.82
C ARG A 66 8.19 26.63 7.95
N SER A 67 6.92 26.68 8.30
CA SER A 67 6.42 27.54 9.39
C SER A 67 7.22 27.30 10.68
N THR A 68 7.47 26.08 11.03
CA THR A 68 8.20 25.70 12.25
C THR A 68 9.71 25.90 12.09
N MET A 69 10.32 25.41 11.00
CA MET A 69 11.78 25.43 10.82
C MET A 69 12.33 26.84 10.67
N VAL A 70 11.63 27.74 10.01
CA VAL A 70 12.04 29.15 9.88
C VAL A 70 12.01 29.87 11.24
N MET A 71 11.01 29.57 12.08
CA MET A 71 10.94 30.12 13.44
C MET A 71 12.16 29.75 14.29
N PHE A 72 12.71 28.54 14.10
CA PHE A 72 13.91 28.07 14.80
C PHE A 72 15.23 28.37 14.07
N GLY A 73 15.20 29.16 12.99
CA GLY A 73 16.40 29.46 12.20
C GLY A 73 16.94 28.30 11.37
N ALA A 74 16.21 27.19 11.30
CA ALA A 74 16.62 25.94 10.65
C ALA A 74 16.06 25.78 9.22
N GLY A 75 15.73 26.88 8.52
CA GLY A 75 15.14 26.86 7.19
C GLY A 75 15.94 26.08 6.15
N ALA A 76 17.27 25.97 6.31
CA ALA A 76 18.13 25.20 5.42
C ALA A 76 17.87 23.68 5.48
N MET A 77 17.30 23.18 6.56
CA MET A 77 17.01 21.75 6.78
C MET A 77 15.64 21.30 6.25
N ILE A 78 14.81 22.22 5.76
CA ILE A 78 13.45 21.89 5.26
C ILE A 78 13.48 20.77 4.22
N PRO A 79 14.31 20.81 3.16
CA PRO A 79 14.35 19.74 2.17
C PRO A 79 14.73 18.37 2.75
N THR A 80 15.72 18.36 3.67
CA THR A 80 16.19 17.12 4.31
C THR A 80 15.11 16.48 5.17
N VAL A 81 14.52 17.26 6.10
CA VAL A 81 13.47 16.77 7.01
C VAL A 81 12.26 16.25 6.23
N GLN A 82 11.88 16.98 5.20
CA GLN A 82 10.76 16.59 4.36
C GLN A 82 11.05 15.30 3.59
N ALA A 83 12.22 15.18 2.96
CA ALA A 83 12.57 13.98 2.22
C ALA A 83 12.59 12.76 3.15
N ILE A 84 13.29 12.83 4.28
CA ILE A 84 13.40 11.74 5.25
C ILE A 84 11.99 11.31 5.74
N ALA A 85 11.17 12.25 6.20
CA ALA A 85 9.83 11.93 6.70
C ALA A 85 8.93 11.33 5.61
N PHE A 86 9.06 11.79 4.36
CA PHE A 86 8.26 11.32 3.26
C PHE A 86 8.65 9.89 2.85
N PHE A 87 9.94 9.63 2.64
CA PHE A 87 10.43 8.31 2.21
C PHE A 87 10.29 7.23 3.29
N ILE A 88 10.50 7.57 4.58
CA ILE A 88 10.43 6.57 5.65
C ILE A 88 8.99 6.18 5.97
N GLU A 89 8.07 7.16 5.98
CA GLU A 89 6.75 6.92 6.59
C GLU A 89 5.59 7.39 5.73
N ILE A 90 5.53 8.68 5.37
CA ILE A 90 4.32 9.29 4.80
C ILE A 90 3.98 8.67 3.44
N GLY A 91 4.96 8.57 2.54
CA GLY A 91 4.77 7.99 1.23
C GLY A 91 4.30 6.53 1.28
N PRO A 92 5.04 5.64 1.96
CA PRO A 92 4.66 4.24 2.12
C PRO A 92 3.26 4.04 2.71
N LEU A 93 2.95 4.72 3.83
CA LEU A 93 1.68 4.57 4.52
C LEU A 93 0.50 5.09 3.68
N VAL A 94 0.63 6.31 3.12
CA VAL A 94 -0.45 6.92 2.35
C VAL A 94 -0.67 6.19 1.03
N ALA A 95 0.39 5.75 0.34
CA ALA A 95 0.26 4.92 -0.85
C ALA A 95 -0.54 3.63 -0.56
N ALA A 96 -0.25 2.97 0.58
CA ALA A 96 -0.95 1.76 0.99
C ALA A 96 -2.44 2.03 1.29
N LEU A 97 -2.77 3.11 2.00
CA LEU A 97 -4.16 3.48 2.31
C LEU A 97 -4.96 3.84 1.06
N LEU A 98 -4.36 4.56 0.11
CA LEU A 98 -4.99 4.88 -1.17
C LEU A 98 -5.26 3.60 -1.99
N LEU A 99 -4.31 2.66 -2.02
CA LEU A 99 -4.51 1.39 -2.69
C LEU A 99 -5.54 0.50 -1.97
N ALA A 100 -5.58 0.48 -0.65
CA ALA A 100 -6.62 -0.21 0.10
C ALA A 100 -8.01 0.30 -0.30
N GLY A 101 -8.17 1.62 -0.40
CA GLY A 101 -9.41 2.24 -0.84
C GLY A 101 -9.80 1.89 -2.28
N ARG A 102 -8.86 1.97 -3.21
CA ARG A 102 -9.14 1.81 -4.64
C ARG A 102 -9.06 0.36 -5.11
N VAL A 103 -7.93 -0.29 -4.86
CA VAL A 103 -7.66 -1.65 -5.35
C VAL A 103 -8.34 -2.66 -4.45
N GLY A 104 -8.26 -2.47 -3.12
CA GLY A 104 -8.88 -3.36 -2.15
C GLY A 104 -10.39 -3.45 -2.32
N SER A 105 -11.09 -2.31 -2.43
CA SER A 105 -12.53 -2.31 -2.71
C SER A 105 -12.86 -2.98 -4.04
N GLY A 106 -12.04 -2.73 -5.08
CA GLY A 106 -12.22 -3.31 -6.41
C GLY A 106 -12.09 -4.85 -6.41
N ILE A 107 -11.04 -5.39 -5.78
CA ILE A 107 -10.84 -6.85 -5.64
C ILE A 107 -12.01 -7.47 -4.88
N GLY A 108 -12.38 -6.88 -3.74
CA GLY A 108 -13.50 -7.36 -2.93
C GLY A 108 -14.81 -7.38 -3.69
N ALA A 109 -15.13 -6.28 -4.40
CA ALA A 109 -16.34 -6.18 -5.21
C ALA A 109 -16.38 -7.17 -6.39
N VAL A 110 -15.26 -7.29 -7.14
CA VAL A 110 -15.18 -8.17 -8.31
C VAL A 110 -15.35 -9.63 -7.90
N LEU A 111 -14.62 -10.11 -6.89
CA LEU A 111 -14.72 -11.49 -6.43
C LEU A 111 -16.09 -11.78 -5.81
N ALA A 112 -16.64 -10.83 -5.05
CA ALA A 112 -17.99 -10.98 -4.50
C ALA A 112 -19.07 -11.05 -5.60
N ASN A 113 -18.92 -10.27 -6.67
CA ASN A 113 -19.82 -10.32 -7.82
C ASN A 113 -19.69 -11.66 -8.57
N MET A 114 -18.47 -12.15 -8.80
CA MET A 114 -18.24 -13.45 -9.43
C MET A 114 -18.84 -14.60 -8.58
N ARG A 115 -18.81 -14.47 -7.25
CA ARG A 115 -19.45 -15.44 -6.36
C ARG A 115 -20.97 -15.35 -6.42
N ALA A 116 -21.51 -14.13 -6.42
CA ALA A 116 -22.95 -13.89 -6.47
C ALA A 116 -23.61 -14.32 -7.80
N THR A 117 -22.84 -14.35 -8.88
CA THR A 117 -23.27 -14.77 -10.22
C THR A 117 -22.83 -16.20 -10.59
N GLU A 118 -22.40 -17.00 -9.60
CA GLU A 118 -21.96 -18.39 -9.74
C GLU A 118 -20.80 -18.62 -10.74
N GLN A 119 -20.07 -17.55 -11.12
CA GLN A 119 -18.92 -17.66 -12.01
C GLN A 119 -17.77 -18.45 -11.39
N ILE A 120 -17.57 -18.35 -10.07
CA ILE A 120 -16.56 -19.13 -9.34
C ILE A 120 -16.92 -20.62 -9.42
N ASP A 121 -18.20 -20.97 -9.19
CA ASP A 121 -18.69 -22.35 -9.25
C ASP A 121 -18.59 -22.90 -10.69
N GLY A 122 -18.82 -22.04 -11.70
CA GLY A 122 -18.58 -22.37 -13.10
C GLY A 122 -17.11 -22.70 -13.42
N ILE A 123 -16.16 -21.96 -12.86
CA ILE A 123 -14.71 -22.25 -13.01
C ILE A 123 -14.38 -23.60 -12.35
N GLU A 124 -14.88 -23.86 -11.15
CA GLU A 124 -14.67 -25.12 -10.42
C GLU A 124 -15.27 -26.32 -11.15
N SER A 125 -16.40 -26.15 -11.84
CA SER A 125 -17.02 -27.21 -12.65
C SER A 125 -16.15 -27.65 -13.84
N LEU A 126 -15.24 -26.78 -14.29
CA LEU A 126 -14.23 -27.08 -15.31
C LEU A 126 -12.95 -27.73 -14.73
N SER A 127 -12.98 -28.13 -13.44
CA SER A 127 -11.82 -28.69 -12.72
C SER A 127 -10.64 -27.72 -12.60
N ILE A 128 -10.89 -26.42 -12.67
CA ILE A 128 -9.88 -25.37 -12.45
C ILE A 128 -9.96 -24.92 -10.99
N ASP A 129 -8.82 -24.89 -10.29
CA ASP A 129 -8.76 -24.34 -8.92
C ASP A 129 -9.02 -22.82 -8.97
N SER A 130 -10.26 -22.44 -8.65
CA SER A 130 -10.73 -21.06 -8.67
C SER A 130 -9.94 -20.16 -7.72
N PHE A 131 -9.48 -20.68 -6.59
CA PHE A 131 -8.68 -19.94 -5.63
C PHE A 131 -7.33 -19.55 -6.23
N LYS A 132 -6.64 -20.52 -6.81
CA LYS A 132 -5.34 -20.32 -7.43
C LYS A 132 -5.41 -19.40 -8.66
N PHE A 133 -6.47 -19.55 -9.46
CA PHE A 133 -6.68 -18.78 -10.68
C PHE A 133 -7.11 -17.32 -10.41
N LEU A 134 -7.94 -17.09 -9.39
CA LEU A 134 -8.52 -15.77 -9.13
C LEU A 134 -7.83 -15.00 -8.01
N VAL A 135 -7.47 -15.68 -6.91
CA VAL A 135 -6.96 -15.02 -5.70
C VAL A 135 -5.47 -14.75 -5.78
N VAL A 136 -4.69 -15.81 -6.05
CA VAL A 136 -3.21 -15.73 -6.02
C VAL A 136 -2.66 -14.62 -6.92
N PRO A 137 -3.05 -14.49 -8.20
CA PRO A 137 -2.53 -13.46 -9.08
C PRO A 137 -2.84 -12.03 -8.60
N ARG A 138 -4.00 -11.81 -7.97
CA ARG A 138 -4.41 -10.50 -7.44
C ARG A 138 -3.58 -10.10 -6.22
N VAL A 139 -3.34 -11.06 -5.30
CA VAL A 139 -2.51 -10.81 -4.12
C VAL A 139 -1.08 -10.52 -4.52
N VAL A 140 -0.49 -11.35 -5.37
CA VAL A 140 0.90 -11.18 -5.86
C VAL A 140 1.05 -9.84 -6.60
N ALA A 141 0.06 -9.47 -7.41
CA ALA A 141 0.07 -8.19 -8.09
C ALA A 141 0.05 -7.00 -7.11
N CYS A 142 -0.70 -7.07 -6.01
CA CYS A 142 -0.67 -6.03 -4.97
C CYS A 142 0.70 -5.95 -4.30
N VAL A 143 1.31 -7.10 -3.98
CA VAL A 143 2.65 -7.17 -3.36
C VAL A 143 3.72 -6.50 -4.21
N ILE A 144 3.65 -6.67 -5.54
CA ILE A 144 4.65 -6.10 -6.46
C ILE A 144 4.32 -4.65 -6.84
N ALA A 145 3.05 -4.34 -7.09
CA ALA A 145 2.65 -3.02 -7.57
C ALA A 145 2.78 -1.94 -6.48
N LEU A 146 2.53 -2.26 -5.20
CA LEU A 146 2.55 -1.24 -4.15
C LEU A 146 3.93 -0.64 -3.89
N PRO A 147 5.04 -1.40 -3.77
CA PRO A 147 6.37 -0.80 -3.68
C PRO A 147 6.71 0.12 -4.87
N ILE A 148 6.34 -0.28 -6.09
CA ILE A 148 6.57 0.54 -7.29
C ILE A 148 5.79 1.85 -7.20
N LEU A 149 4.51 1.79 -6.84
CA LEU A 149 3.68 2.98 -6.69
C LEU A 149 4.13 3.87 -5.54
N THR A 150 4.69 3.30 -4.47
CA THR A 150 5.28 4.06 -3.36
C THR A 150 6.45 4.92 -3.83
N VAL A 151 7.35 4.36 -4.66
CA VAL A 151 8.44 5.15 -5.25
C VAL A 151 7.90 6.34 -6.03
N PHE A 152 6.88 6.14 -6.86
CA PHE A 152 6.25 7.26 -7.57
C PHE A 152 5.60 8.29 -6.64
N MET A 153 5.00 7.84 -5.54
CA MET A 153 4.44 8.72 -4.50
C MET A 153 5.52 9.60 -3.87
N ASP A 154 6.63 8.99 -3.49
CA ASP A 154 7.74 9.66 -2.81
C ASP A 154 8.35 10.75 -3.69
N PHE A 155 8.68 10.42 -4.94
CA PHE A 155 9.22 11.41 -5.86
C PHE A 155 8.22 12.51 -6.22
N SER A 156 6.94 12.17 -6.33
CA SER A 156 5.89 13.18 -6.55
C SER A 156 5.75 14.11 -5.33
N GLY A 157 5.86 13.58 -4.11
CA GLY A 157 5.86 14.36 -2.88
C GLY A 157 7.07 15.30 -2.79
N LEU A 158 8.24 14.80 -3.15
CA LEU A 158 9.46 15.61 -3.20
C LEU A 158 9.33 16.76 -4.22
N LEU A 159 8.70 16.51 -5.38
CA LEU A 159 8.42 17.53 -6.38
C LEU A 159 7.46 18.59 -5.86
N GLY A 160 6.38 18.20 -5.20
CA GLY A 160 5.43 19.12 -4.57
C GLY A 160 6.09 20.00 -3.50
N GLY A 161 6.95 19.38 -2.70
CA GLY A 161 7.76 20.08 -1.70
C GLY A 161 8.76 21.09 -2.31
N PHE A 162 9.46 20.66 -3.37
CA PHE A 162 10.34 21.56 -4.11
C PHE A 162 9.63 22.80 -4.63
N LEU A 163 8.49 22.62 -5.30
CA LEU A 163 7.76 23.76 -5.88
C LEU A 163 7.27 24.72 -4.80
N SER A 164 6.85 24.21 -3.64
CA SER A 164 6.44 25.01 -2.50
C SER A 164 7.61 25.80 -1.90
N GLU A 165 8.75 25.15 -1.73
CA GLU A 165 9.96 25.80 -1.19
C GLU A 165 10.54 26.79 -2.20
N TYR A 166 10.52 26.50 -3.50
CA TYR A 166 10.90 27.41 -4.56
C TYR A 166 10.05 28.71 -4.56
N ALA A 167 8.74 28.57 -4.40
CA ALA A 167 7.84 29.72 -4.33
C ALA A 167 8.12 30.61 -3.11
N ALA A 168 8.52 30.02 -1.99
CA ALA A 168 8.72 30.72 -0.73
C ALA A 168 10.12 31.29 -0.54
N SER A 169 11.19 30.57 -0.96
CA SER A 169 12.59 30.95 -0.71
C SER A 169 13.45 31.15 -1.95
N ARG A 170 12.88 30.85 -3.14
CA ARG A 170 13.63 30.89 -4.44
C ARG A 170 14.85 29.98 -4.46
N ILE A 171 14.83 28.88 -3.71
CA ILE A 171 15.90 27.88 -3.71
C ILE A 171 16.10 27.29 -5.11
N SER A 172 17.35 27.13 -5.54
CA SER A 172 17.62 26.48 -6.84
C SER A 172 17.30 24.98 -6.78
N PRO A 173 16.89 24.36 -7.91
CA PRO A 173 16.59 22.94 -7.96
C PRO A 173 17.76 22.06 -7.50
N GLN A 174 18.99 22.43 -7.92
CA GLN A 174 20.20 21.71 -7.53
C GLN A 174 20.43 21.75 -6.02
N LEU A 175 20.31 22.93 -5.41
CA LEU A 175 20.49 23.08 -3.96
C LEU A 175 19.42 22.35 -3.17
N TYR A 176 18.16 22.34 -3.66
CA TYR A 176 17.09 21.59 -3.03
C TYR A 176 17.38 20.09 -3.04
N LEU A 177 17.74 19.52 -4.18
CA LEU A 177 18.05 18.09 -4.31
C LEU A 177 19.28 17.71 -3.47
N VAL A 178 20.36 18.50 -3.51
CA VAL A 178 21.54 18.24 -2.67
C VAL A 178 21.17 18.20 -1.20
N ARG A 179 20.36 19.14 -0.71
CA ARG A 179 19.91 19.15 0.69
C ARG A 179 18.93 18.01 1.01
N ALA A 180 17.99 17.72 0.12
CA ALA A 180 17.02 16.64 0.32
C ALA A 180 17.69 15.27 0.48
N PHE A 181 18.78 15.03 -0.24
CA PHE A 181 19.50 13.76 -0.21
C PHE A 181 20.79 13.76 0.62
N ALA A 182 21.15 14.90 1.27
CA ALA A 182 22.38 15.01 2.04
C ALA A 182 22.51 13.98 3.16
N GLU A 183 21.42 13.73 3.88
CA GLU A 183 21.34 12.79 5.01
C GLU A 183 20.59 11.49 4.64
N MET A 184 20.33 11.28 3.34
CA MET A 184 19.55 10.13 2.87
C MET A 184 20.46 8.90 2.74
N ALA A 185 20.42 8.02 3.73
CA ALA A 185 21.05 6.71 3.66
C ALA A 185 20.17 5.72 2.85
N TRP A 186 20.76 4.66 2.32
CA TRP A 186 20.03 3.56 1.68
C TRP A 186 18.99 2.92 2.60
N SER A 187 19.31 2.89 3.90
CA SER A 187 18.42 2.41 4.95
C SER A 187 17.15 3.23 5.12
N ASN A 188 17.14 4.50 4.71
CA ASN A 188 15.98 5.39 4.75
C ASN A 188 15.06 5.23 3.52
N PHE A 189 15.50 4.52 2.48
CA PHE A 189 14.73 4.37 1.24
C PHE A 189 14.31 2.91 1.00
N ILE A 190 15.25 1.95 0.98
CA ILE A 190 14.97 0.57 0.58
C ILE A 190 14.04 -0.14 1.59
N PRO A 191 14.33 -0.23 2.90
CA PRO A 191 13.48 -0.94 3.84
C PRO A 191 12.07 -0.36 3.96
N PRO A 192 11.86 0.98 4.01
CA PRO A 192 10.51 1.57 4.01
C PRO A 192 9.72 1.28 2.72
N THR A 193 10.38 1.28 1.56
CA THR A 193 9.72 0.89 0.31
C THR A 193 9.36 -0.58 0.32
N LEU A 194 10.24 -1.48 0.80
CA LEU A 194 9.97 -2.91 0.88
C LEU A 194 8.87 -3.27 1.90
N LYS A 195 8.72 -2.51 3.00
CA LYS A 195 7.61 -2.74 3.95
C LYS A 195 6.25 -2.66 3.25
N THR A 196 6.13 -1.89 2.18
CA THR A 196 4.88 -1.76 1.42
C THR A 196 4.49 -3.06 0.69
N ALA A 197 5.43 -3.97 0.42
CA ALA A 197 5.08 -5.30 -0.09
C ALA A 197 4.22 -6.08 0.93
N VAL A 198 4.50 -5.92 2.23
CA VAL A 198 3.67 -6.49 3.31
C VAL A 198 2.28 -5.84 3.30
N PHE A 199 2.20 -4.51 3.10
CA PHE A 199 0.91 -3.84 2.98
C PHE A 199 0.13 -4.31 1.75
N GLY A 200 0.82 -4.51 0.61
CA GLY A 200 0.24 -5.10 -0.59
C GLY A 200 -0.33 -6.51 -0.35
N PHE A 201 0.38 -7.33 0.41
CA PHE A 201 -0.10 -8.65 0.83
C PHE A 201 -1.35 -8.55 1.71
N ILE A 202 -1.39 -7.62 2.67
CA ILE A 202 -2.56 -7.37 3.53
C ILE A 202 -3.76 -6.96 2.66
N ILE A 203 -3.58 -5.96 1.77
CA ILE A 203 -4.65 -5.46 0.89
C ILE A 203 -5.21 -6.60 0.04
N GLY A 204 -4.33 -7.30 -0.68
CA GLY A 204 -4.73 -8.38 -1.58
C GLY A 204 -5.46 -9.51 -0.86
N THR A 205 -4.88 -9.99 0.25
CA THR A 205 -5.43 -11.12 1.03
C THR A 205 -6.77 -10.78 1.67
N VAL A 206 -6.87 -9.64 2.36
CA VAL A 206 -8.10 -9.23 3.06
C VAL A 206 -9.22 -8.98 2.05
N SER A 207 -8.92 -8.29 0.95
CA SER A 207 -9.91 -7.98 -0.07
C SER A 207 -10.40 -9.23 -0.80
N ALA A 208 -9.47 -10.13 -1.13
CA ALA A 208 -9.83 -11.41 -1.73
C ALA A 208 -10.62 -12.29 -0.75
N PHE A 209 -10.28 -12.29 0.54
CA PHE A 209 -11.02 -13.03 1.56
C PHE A 209 -12.48 -12.57 1.62
N PHE A 210 -12.75 -11.28 1.76
CA PHE A 210 -14.13 -10.79 1.82
C PHE A 210 -14.89 -11.02 0.52
N GLY A 211 -14.24 -10.85 -0.62
CA GLY A 211 -14.88 -11.08 -1.92
C GLY A 211 -15.18 -12.55 -2.17
N TYR A 212 -14.20 -13.43 -1.98
CA TYR A 212 -14.31 -14.85 -2.30
C TYR A 212 -15.25 -15.62 -1.36
N THR A 213 -15.34 -15.20 -0.08
CA THR A 213 -16.15 -15.91 0.95
C THR A 213 -17.55 -15.36 1.12
N THR A 214 -17.96 -14.34 0.35
CA THR A 214 -19.31 -13.78 0.50
C THR A 214 -20.39 -14.72 -0.03
N ASN A 215 -21.52 -14.82 0.68
CA ASN A 215 -22.69 -15.64 0.30
C ASN A 215 -23.98 -14.82 0.21
N LYS A 216 -23.89 -13.47 0.20
CA LYS A 216 -25.05 -12.57 0.34
C LYS A 216 -25.56 -11.97 -0.96
N GLY A 217 -25.24 -12.58 -2.11
CA GLY A 217 -25.65 -12.06 -3.42
C GLY A 217 -25.23 -10.60 -3.65
N ALA A 218 -26.06 -9.82 -4.33
CA ALA A 218 -25.75 -8.41 -4.67
C ALA A 218 -25.45 -7.51 -3.46
N LYS A 219 -26.11 -7.72 -2.31
CA LYS A 219 -25.81 -7.00 -1.07
C LYS A 219 -24.41 -7.32 -0.56
N GLY A 220 -23.94 -8.55 -0.72
CA GLY A 220 -22.60 -8.98 -0.34
C GLY A 220 -21.50 -8.26 -1.09
N VAL A 221 -21.73 -7.82 -2.33
CA VAL A 221 -20.75 -7.09 -3.13
C VAL A 221 -20.38 -5.76 -2.47
N GLY A 222 -21.36 -4.98 -2.05
CA GLY A 222 -21.12 -3.71 -1.34
C GLY A 222 -20.45 -3.92 0.03
N GLU A 223 -20.91 -4.91 0.80
CA GLU A 223 -20.32 -5.26 2.09
C GLU A 223 -18.85 -5.72 1.94
N ALA A 224 -18.56 -6.56 0.94
CA ALA A 224 -17.20 -7.03 0.67
C ALA A 224 -16.28 -5.87 0.28
N ALA A 225 -16.71 -4.96 -0.58
CA ALA A 225 -15.94 -3.78 -0.95
C ALA A 225 -15.62 -2.90 0.26
N THR A 226 -16.63 -2.57 1.08
CA THR A 226 -16.44 -1.72 2.27
C THR A 226 -15.55 -2.39 3.32
N ASN A 227 -15.81 -3.66 3.64
CA ASN A 227 -15.02 -4.39 4.65
C ASN A 227 -13.57 -4.59 4.18
N SER A 228 -13.32 -4.77 2.89
CA SER A 228 -11.99 -4.83 2.30
C SER A 228 -11.20 -3.57 2.63
N VAL A 229 -11.77 -2.39 2.44
CA VAL A 229 -11.10 -1.11 2.74
C VAL A 229 -10.87 -0.95 4.23
N VAL A 230 -11.93 -1.09 5.03
CA VAL A 230 -11.86 -0.81 6.47
C VAL A 230 -10.87 -1.73 7.16
N VAL A 231 -10.97 -3.04 6.92
CA VAL A 231 -10.11 -4.01 7.60
C VAL A 231 -8.67 -3.93 7.10
N SER A 232 -8.45 -3.76 5.79
CA SER A 232 -7.09 -3.59 5.25
C SER A 232 -6.43 -2.34 5.82
N SER A 233 -7.12 -1.21 5.85
CA SER A 233 -6.57 0.05 6.38
C SER A 233 -6.20 -0.07 7.86
N LEU A 234 -7.05 -0.69 8.67
CA LEU A 234 -6.74 -0.94 10.09
C LEU A 234 -5.52 -1.84 10.26
N LEU A 235 -5.45 -2.93 9.50
CA LEU A 235 -4.30 -3.86 9.56
C LEU A 235 -3.01 -3.22 9.05
N ILE A 236 -3.07 -2.36 8.02
CA ILE A 236 -1.92 -1.61 7.52
C ILE A 236 -1.36 -0.71 8.62
N ILE A 237 -2.20 0.09 9.29
CA ILE A 237 -1.77 0.99 10.36
C ILE A 237 -1.14 0.20 11.53
N LEU A 238 -1.73 -0.94 11.91
CA LEU A 238 -1.16 -1.79 12.96
C LEU A 238 0.16 -2.44 12.53
N ALA A 239 0.23 -2.94 11.30
CA ALA A 239 1.44 -3.55 10.75
C ALA A 239 2.56 -2.52 10.60
N ASP A 240 2.23 -1.28 10.24
CA ASP A 240 3.18 -0.20 10.07
C ASP A 240 3.94 0.10 11.36
N VAL A 241 3.22 0.23 12.49
CA VAL A 241 3.84 0.42 13.82
C VAL A 241 4.84 -0.69 14.17
N VAL A 242 4.54 -1.93 13.77
CA VAL A 242 5.44 -3.06 14.03
C VAL A 242 6.63 -3.02 13.08
N LEU A 243 6.38 -2.79 11.80
CA LEU A 243 7.41 -2.80 10.76
C LEU A 243 8.40 -1.64 10.91
N ILE A 244 7.94 -0.43 11.28
CA ILE A 244 8.83 0.70 11.50
C ILE A 244 9.76 0.44 12.69
N LYS A 245 9.25 -0.15 13.79
CA LYS A 245 10.09 -0.56 14.91
C LYS A 245 11.11 -1.62 14.52
N LEU A 246 10.72 -2.57 13.67
CA LEU A 246 11.62 -3.59 13.16
C LEU A 246 12.73 -2.97 12.30
N ILE A 247 12.38 -2.02 11.42
CA ILE A 247 13.35 -1.29 10.58
C ILE A 247 14.36 -0.55 11.45
N PHE A 248 13.90 0.21 12.45
CA PHE A 248 14.79 0.94 13.36
C PHE A 248 15.64 0.02 14.26
N PHE A 249 15.13 -1.17 14.57
CA PHE A 249 15.92 -2.17 15.31
C PHE A 249 17.04 -2.77 14.46
N VAL A 250 16.76 -3.05 13.18
CA VAL A 250 17.74 -3.64 12.25
C VAL A 250 18.73 -2.59 11.72
N PHE A 251 18.25 -1.35 11.53
CA PHE A 251 19.04 -0.23 11.03
C PHE A 251 19.01 0.93 12.04
N PRO A 252 19.80 0.85 13.14
CA PRO A 252 19.77 1.85 14.20
C PRO A 252 20.21 3.26 13.73
N GLU A 253 20.87 3.36 12.60
CA GLU A 253 21.23 4.64 11.97
C GLU A 253 20.02 5.49 11.57
N ASN A 254 18.84 4.87 11.44
CA ASN A 254 17.58 5.55 11.11
C ASN A 254 16.81 6.03 12.35
N ALA A 255 17.28 5.70 13.56
CA ALA A 255 16.61 6.01 14.82
C ALA A 255 16.99 7.40 15.40
N LEU A 256 17.81 8.13 14.69
CA LEU A 256 18.23 9.52 15.00
C LEU A 256 17.50 10.46 14.06
#